data_5b43b5154b139dca1a58643572f03db8
#
_entry.id   5b43b5154b139dca1a58643572f03db8
#
_cell.length_a   1.000
_cell.length_b   1.000
_cell.length_c   1.000
_cell.angle_alpha   90.00
_cell.angle_beta   90.00
_cell.angle_gamma   90.00
#
_symmetry.space_group_name_H-M   'P 1'
#
loop_
_entity.id
_entity.type
_entity.pdbx_description
1 polymer ?
#
loop_
_entity_poly.entity_id
_entity_poly.type
_entity_poly.pdbx_seq_one_letter_code
_entity_poly.pdbx_strand_id
1 'polypeptide(L)'
;MTITKTMENNKVILSVEGWLDTNSAPELGREIEALSDIESLMLDFDKLEYIASAGLRIVVSAYKKLKSMNGDFSIIHVSSEVMDVFKLTGFDQKFDIRAK
;
A
#
# COMPACT_ATOMS: atom_id res chain seq x y z
N MET A 1 -3.08 -13.83 3.99
CA MET A 1 -2.86 -12.70 3.08
C MET A 1 -2.02 -13.15 1.90
N THR A 2 -2.32 -12.70 0.72
CA THR A 2 -1.57 -13.02 -0.48
C THR A 2 -1.08 -11.71 -1.10
N ILE A 3 0.21 -11.65 -1.45
CA ILE A 3 0.80 -10.50 -2.14
C ILE A 3 1.29 -10.96 -3.50
N THR A 4 0.84 -10.27 -4.54
CA THR A 4 1.28 -10.52 -5.90
C THR A 4 2.01 -9.29 -6.40
N LYS A 5 3.25 -9.48 -6.87
CA LYS A 5 4.09 -8.39 -7.36
C LYS A 5 4.19 -8.43 -8.88
N THR A 6 3.93 -7.29 -9.49
CA THR A 6 4.13 -7.08 -10.93
C THR A 6 5.09 -5.91 -11.10
N MET A 7 6.09 -6.06 -11.96
CA MET A 7 7.06 -5.00 -12.20
C MET A 7 7.28 -4.81 -13.70
N GLU A 8 7.26 -3.57 -14.14
CA GLU A 8 7.54 -3.19 -15.52
C GLU A 8 8.22 -1.83 -15.54
N ASN A 9 9.44 -1.78 -16.12
CA ASN A 9 10.20 -0.53 -16.27
C ASN A 9 10.33 0.26 -14.96
N ASN A 10 10.68 -0.42 -13.86
CA ASN A 10 10.84 0.17 -12.53
C ASN A 10 9.55 0.70 -11.92
N LYS A 11 8.40 0.32 -12.46
CA LYS A 11 7.08 0.59 -11.89
C LYS A 11 6.56 -0.69 -11.29
N VAL A 12 6.23 -0.64 -10.00
CA VAL A 12 5.84 -1.83 -9.24
C VAL A 12 4.39 -1.73 -8.81
N ILE A 13 3.66 -2.83 -8.98
CA ILE A 13 2.31 -2.97 -8.42
C ILE A 13 2.35 -4.13 -7.43
N LEU A 14 1.93 -3.88 -6.21
CA LEU A 14 1.73 -4.93 -5.21
C LEU A 14 0.24 -5.07 -4.96
N SER A 15 -0.30 -6.22 -5.36
CA SER A 15 -1.70 -6.54 -5.10
C SER A 15 -1.79 -7.30 -3.79
N VAL A 16 -2.59 -6.78 -2.86
CA VAL A 16 -2.70 -7.33 -1.50
C VAL A 16 -4.10 -7.89 -1.31
N GLU A 17 -4.20 -9.18 -1.02
CA GLU A 17 -5.46 -9.88 -0.87
C GLU A 17 -5.64 -10.39 0.55
N GLY A 18 -6.82 -10.19 1.11
CA GLY A 18 -7.19 -10.69 2.42
C GLY A 18 -7.14 -9.63 3.51
N TRP A 19 -6.47 -9.93 4.61
CA TRP A 19 -6.43 -9.08 5.79
C TRP A 19 -5.03 -8.54 6.03
N LEU A 20 -4.90 -7.22 6.08
CA LEU A 20 -3.64 -6.57 6.39
C LEU A 20 -3.68 -6.15 7.86
N ASP A 21 -3.25 -7.04 8.74
CA ASP A 21 -3.34 -6.90 10.19
C ASP A 21 -1.96 -7.04 10.84
N THR A 22 -1.93 -7.15 12.17
CA THR A 22 -0.68 -7.26 12.93
C THR A 22 0.16 -8.47 12.51
N ASN A 23 -0.49 -9.58 12.15
CA ASN A 23 0.21 -10.81 11.78
C ASN A 23 0.76 -10.77 10.35
N SER A 24 0.04 -10.12 9.44
CA SER A 24 0.40 -10.10 8.02
C SER A 24 1.17 -8.86 7.59
N ALA A 25 1.05 -7.75 8.31
CA ALA A 25 1.73 -6.50 7.96
C ALA A 25 3.25 -6.66 7.77
N PRO A 26 3.98 -7.44 8.58
CA PRO A 26 5.41 -7.62 8.38
C PRO A 26 5.77 -8.22 7.03
N GLU A 27 4.91 -9.08 6.47
CA GLU A 27 5.15 -9.66 5.15
C GLU A 27 5.13 -8.58 4.06
N LEU A 28 4.14 -7.70 4.10
CA LEU A 28 4.09 -6.58 3.16
C LEU A 28 5.27 -5.63 3.38
N GLY A 29 5.63 -5.40 4.63
CA GLY A 29 6.78 -4.57 4.96
C GLY A 29 8.08 -5.10 4.33
N ARG A 30 8.30 -6.41 4.39
CA ARG A 30 9.47 -7.03 3.79
C ARG A 30 9.48 -6.88 2.27
N GLU A 31 8.32 -7.04 1.63
CA GLU A 31 8.21 -6.85 0.17
C GLU A 31 8.57 -5.42 -0.22
N ILE A 32 8.10 -4.45 0.54
CA ILE A 32 8.38 -3.04 0.26
C ILE A 32 9.85 -2.71 0.52
N GLU A 33 10.43 -3.20 1.62
CA GLU A 33 11.83 -2.96 1.93
C GLU A 33 12.77 -3.53 0.87
N ALA A 34 12.39 -4.62 0.23
CA ALA A 34 13.21 -5.25 -0.79
C ALA A 34 13.23 -4.46 -2.12
N LEU A 35 12.33 -3.50 -2.29
CA LEU A 35 12.29 -2.70 -3.52
C LEU A 35 13.41 -1.67 -3.53
N SER A 36 14.10 -1.55 -4.66
CA SER A 36 15.14 -0.55 -4.84
C SER A 36 15.11 -0.03 -6.27
N ASP A 37 15.56 1.20 -6.45
CA ASP A 37 15.68 1.83 -7.78
C ASP A 37 14.37 1.81 -8.59
N ILE A 38 13.23 1.97 -7.90
CA ILE A 38 11.92 2.01 -8.54
C ILE A 38 11.45 3.45 -8.72
N GLU A 39 10.66 3.68 -9.78
CA GLU A 39 10.07 4.98 -10.07
C GLU A 39 8.71 5.17 -9.41
N SER A 40 7.97 4.09 -9.26
CA SER A 40 6.64 4.16 -8.68
C SER A 40 6.25 2.87 -7.99
N LEU A 41 5.42 3.01 -6.97
CA LEU A 41 4.79 1.89 -6.27
C LEU A 41 3.30 2.15 -6.21
N MET A 42 2.53 1.18 -6.68
CA MET A 42 1.08 1.20 -6.60
C MET A 42 0.64 0.01 -5.76
N LEU A 43 -0.13 0.28 -4.71
CA LEU A 43 -0.76 -0.78 -3.92
C LEU A 43 -2.17 -0.98 -4.46
N ASP A 44 -2.46 -2.20 -4.91
CA ASP A 44 -3.77 -2.56 -5.41
C ASP A 44 -4.53 -3.29 -4.31
N PHE A 45 -5.55 -2.64 -3.76
CA PHE A 45 -6.35 -3.15 -2.65
C PHE A 45 -7.70 -3.72 -3.11
N ASP A 46 -7.82 -4.09 -4.38
CA ASP A 46 -9.09 -4.61 -4.91
C ASP A 46 -9.63 -5.78 -4.09
N LYS A 47 -8.74 -6.65 -3.62
CA LYS A 47 -9.11 -7.84 -2.85
C LYS A 47 -8.74 -7.74 -1.38
N LEU A 48 -8.44 -6.55 -0.91
CA LEU A 48 -8.18 -6.31 0.51
C LEU A 48 -9.50 -6.13 1.25
N GLU A 49 -9.72 -6.95 2.28
CA GLU A 49 -10.97 -6.94 3.03
C GLU A 49 -10.89 -6.10 4.31
N TYR A 50 -9.69 -5.95 4.89
CA TYR A 50 -9.52 -5.31 6.18
C TYR A 50 -8.10 -4.77 6.33
N ILE A 51 -7.98 -3.61 6.99
CA ILE A 51 -6.69 -3.04 7.35
C ILE A 51 -6.72 -2.60 8.82
N ALA A 52 -5.72 -3.06 9.58
CA ALA A 52 -5.54 -2.66 10.96
C ALA A 52 -4.43 -1.59 11.07
N SER A 53 -4.23 -1.04 12.26
CA SER A 53 -3.24 0.01 12.48
C SER A 53 -1.82 -0.43 12.10
N ALA A 54 -1.48 -1.70 12.31
CA ALA A 54 -0.17 -2.22 11.90
C ALA A 54 0.01 -2.16 10.37
N GLY A 55 -1.05 -2.48 9.63
CA GLY A 55 -1.04 -2.37 8.17
C GLY A 55 -0.94 -0.92 7.71
N LEU A 56 -1.63 -0.04 8.39
CA LEU A 56 -1.59 1.39 8.08
C LEU A 56 -0.17 1.94 8.23
N ARG A 57 0.56 1.51 9.28
CA ARG A 57 1.96 1.91 9.46
C ARG A 57 2.84 1.47 8.31
N ILE A 58 2.60 0.28 7.78
CA ILE A 58 3.36 -0.22 6.63
C ILE A 58 3.07 0.64 5.39
N VAL A 59 1.80 1.02 5.18
CA VAL A 59 1.43 1.89 4.07
C VAL A 59 2.13 3.25 4.19
N VAL A 60 2.16 3.81 5.40
CA VAL A 60 2.87 5.07 5.65
C VAL A 60 4.36 4.94 5.38
N SER A 61 4.97 3.83 5.78
CA SER A 61 6.39 3.55 5.51
C SER A 61 6.66 3.50 4.01
N ALA A 62 5.78 2.88 3.25
CA ALA A 62 5.89 2.80 1.80
C ALA A 62 5.84 4.20 1.17
N TYR A 63 4.91 5.02 1.62
CA TYR A 63 4.80 6.40 1.16
C TYR A 63 6.10 7.17 1.41
N LYS A 64 6.64 7.08 2.64
CA LYS A 64 7.88 7.77 2.99
C LYS A 64 9.06 7.28 2.17
N LYS A 65 9.12 5.98 1.93
CA LYS A 65 10.20 5.39 1.11
C LYS A 65 10.18 5.97 -0.30
N LEU A 66 9.02 5.98 -0.95
CA LEU A 66 8.90 6.50 -2.32
C LEU A 66 9.20 7.99 -2.36
N LYS A 67 8.76 8.75 -1.37
CA LYS A 67 9.09 10.17 -1.25
C LYS A 67 10.59 10.39 -1.19
N SER A 68 11.31 9.59 -0.41
CA SER A 68 12.76 9.71 -0.27
C SER A 68 13.51 9.39 -1.56
N MET A 69 12.88 8.64 -2.45
CA MET A 69 13.44 8.26 -3.75
C MET A 69 12.97 9.18 -4.88
N ASN A 70 12.18 10.21 -4.57
CA ASN A 70 11.49 11.04 -5.56
C ASN A 70 10.58 10.24 -6.48
N GLY A 71 10.04 9.14 -5.95
CA GLY A 71 9.15 8.26 -6.67
C GLY A 71 7.67 8.57 -6.41
N ASP A 72 6.80 7.98 -7.21
CA ASP A 72 5.36 8.13 -7.07
C ASP A 72 4.78 6.98 -6.26
N PHE A 73 3.82 7.30 -5.39
CA PHE A 73 3.13 6.31 -4.57
C PHE A 73 1.62 6.50 -4.71
N SER A 74 0.90 5.42 -4.96
CA SER A 74 -0.56 5.47 -5.05
C SER A 74 -1.18 4.18 -4.52
N ILE A 75 -2.45 4.27 -4.15
CA ILE A 75 -3.25 3.13 -3.71
C ILE A 75 -4.54 3.15 -4.54
N ILE A 76 -4.89 2.02 -5.13
CA ILE A 76 -6.06 1.93 -6.01
C ILE A 76 -7.04 0.86 -5.54
N HIS A 77 -8.26 0.94 -6.03
CA HIS A 77 -9.33 -0.02 -5.77
C HIS A 77 -9.66 -0.19 -4.29
N VAL A 78 -9.70 0.93 -3.56
CA VAL A 78 -9.91 0.91 -2.12
C VAL A 78 -11.42 0.77 -1.84
N SER A 79 -11.80 -0.24 -1.05
CA SER A 79 -13.19 -0.45 -0.63
C SER A 79 -13.65 0.69 0.27
N SER A 80 -14.98 0.83 0.43
CA SER A 80 -15.52 1.87 1.30
C SER A 80 -15.08 1.67 2.75
N GLU A 81 -15.00 0.43 3.22
CA GLU A 81 -14.57 0.11 4.58
C GLU A 81 -13.12 0.51 4.83
N VAL A 82 -12.24 0.18 3.89
CA VAL A 82 -10.82 0.54 4.00
C VAL A 82 -10.64 2.05 3.82
N MET A 83 -11.40 2.66 2.90
CA MET A 83 -11.35 4.10 2.70
C MET A 83 -11.74 4.86 3.97
N ASP A 84 -12.71 4.35 4.74
CA ASP A 84 -13.11 4.97 6.01
C ASP A 84 -11.93 5.03 7.00
N VAL A 85 -11.09 4.01 7.03
CA VAL A 85 -9.90 4.00 7.88
C VAL A 85 -8.94 5.12 7.47
N PHE A 86 -8.72 5.29 6.17
CA PHE A 86 -7.86 6.38 5.68
C PHE A 86 -8.44 7.75 5.98
N LYS A 87 -9.75 7.90 5.86
CA LYS A 87 -10.42 9.18 6.19
C LYS A 87 -10.32 9.51 7.67
N LEU A 88 -10.52 8.51 8.53
CA LEU A 88 -10.43 8.70 9.98
C LEU A 88 -9.04 9.14 10.42
N THR A 89 -8.01 8.67 9.74
CA THR A 89 -6.62 9.00 10.09
C THR A 89 -6.10 10.22 9.33
N GLY A 90 -6.86 10.75 8.37
CA GLY A 90 -6.44 11.89 7.56
C GLY A 90 -5.48 11.53 6.43
N PHE A 91 -5.12 10.26 6.26
CA PHE A 91 -4.19 9.87 5.20
C PHE A 91 -4.78 9.94 3.81
N ASP A 92 -6.11 9.98 3.68
CA ASP A 92 -6.76 10.22 2.39
C ASP A 92 -6.39 11.58 1.79
N GLN A 93 -5.91 12.51 2.63
CA GLN A 93 -5.46 13.83 2.19
C GLN A 93 -3.98 13.86 1.82
N LYS A 94 -3.22 12.82 2.17
CA LYS A 94 -1.78 12.75 1.93
C LYS A 94 -1.40 11.87 0.76
N PHE A 95 -2.12 10.77 0.57
CA PHE A 95 -1.81 9.79 -0.45
C PHE A 95 -2.69 9.99 -1.68
N ASP A 96 -2.19 9.59 -2.83
CA ASP A 96 -3.02 9.42 -4.02
C ASP A 96 -3.82 8.13 -3.83
N ILE A 97 -5.05 8.23 -3.36
CA ILE A 97 -5.92 7.11 -3.06
C ILE A 97 -7.14 7.14 -3.96
N ARG A 98 -7.44 6.01 -4.59
CA ARG A 98 -8.59 5.89 -5.49
C ARG A 98 -9.52 4.77 -5.03
N ALA A 99 -10.80 5.08 -4.92
CA ALA A 99 -11.83 4.11 -4.57
C ALA A 99 -12.09 3.12 -5.70
N LYS A 100 -12.70 2.01 -5.34
CA LYS A 100 -13.20 1.04 -6.32
C LYS A 100 -14.19 1.67 -7.27
#